data_bca264514785c8253a0cab46de24bfed
#
_entry.id   bca264514785c8253a0cab46de24bfed
#
_cell.length_a   1.000
_cell.length_b   1.000
_cell.length_c   1.000
_cell.angle_alpha   90.00
_cell.angle_beta   90.00
_cell.angle_gamma   90.00
#
_symmetry.space_group_name_H-M   'P 1'
#
loop_
_entity.id
_entity.type
_entity.pdbx_description
1 polymer ?
#
loop_
_entity_poly.entity_id
_entity_poly.type
_entity_poly.pdbx_seq_one_letter_code
_entity_poly.pdbx_strand_id
1 'polypeptide(L)'
;GDVYKRQKECDLLERLKAFLEEGNLAKNFECQDEDEEAFLKEYNLLTAKPVIFAANVSEDDLANDGADNEYVARVREYSKKDNCEVFVICAQIEQEISELDDDEKKMFLEDLGISSSGLDKLIAASYRILGLISYLTAGETETRAWTITNGTKAPGAAGKIHSDFERGFIKAEVVNYKDLLDCGSY
;
A
#
# COMPACT_ATOMS: atom_id res chain seq x y z
N GLY A 1 -24.46 5.81 28.13
CA GLY A 1 -23.42 5.43 27.17
C GLY A 1 -23.94 4.65 25.96
N ASP A 2 -24.51 3.49 26.17
CA ASP A 2 -24.85 2.53 25.08
C ASP A 2 -25.98 2.99 24.14
N VAL A 3 -27.02 3.61 24.68
CA VAL A 3 -28.16 4.10 23.89
C VAL A 3 -27.74 5.25 22.96
N TYR A 4 -26.92 6.16 23.45
CA TYR A 4 -26.41 7.29 22.67
C TYR A 4 -25.51 6.80 21.52
N LYS A 5 -24.64 5.82 21.79
CA LYS A 5 -23.76 5.23 20.78
C LYS A 5 -24.57 4.54 19.66
N ARG A 6 -25.61 3.80 20.02
CA ARG A 6 -26.50 3.17 19.04
C ARG A 6 -27.29 4.16 18.21
N GLN A 7 -27.76 5.26 18.82
CA GLN A 7 -28.48 6.30 18.09
C GLN A 7 -27.56 6.94 17.04
N LYS A 8 -26.33 7.28 17.43
CA LYS A 8 -25.32 7.84 16.53
C LYS A 8 -24.97 6.91 15.36
N GLU A 9 -24.88 5.61 15.65
CA GLU A 9 -24.65 4.60 14.62
C GLU A 9 -25.85 4.49 13.65
N CYS A 10 -27.08 4.56 14.13
CA CYS A 10 -28.28 4.58 13.28
C CYS A 10 -28.29 5.82 12.36
N ASP A 11 -28.02 7.00 12.89
CA ASP A 11 -27.97 8.24 12.13
C ASP A 11 -26.88 8.18 11.03
N LEU A 12 -25.72 7.61 11.37
CA LEU A 12 -24.64 7.35 10.40
C LEU A 12 -25.12 6.43 9.29
N LEU A 13 -25.75 5.30 9.65
CA LEU A 13 -26.21 4.30 8.67
C LEU A 13 -27.26 4.89 7.71
N GLU A 14 -28.19 5.71 8.20
CA GLU A 14 -29.19 6.38 7.37
C GLU A 14 -28.53 7.33 6.34
N ARG A 15 -27.58 8.14 6.79
CA ARG A 15 -26.83 9.06 5.90
C ARG A 15 -25.96 8.29 4.90
N LEU A 16 -25.26 7.25 5.35
CA LEU A 16 -24.43 6.41 4.50
C LEU A 16 -25.29 5.68 3.46
N LYS A 17 -26.43 5.14 3.85
CA LYS A 17 -27.36 4.50 2.93
C LYS A 17 -27.80 5.46 1.83
N ALA A 18 -28.29 6.64 2.18
CA ALA A 18 -28.71 7.65 1.19
C ALA A 18 -27.57 8.02 0.23
N PHE A 19 -26.35 8.21 0.76
CA PHE A 19 -25.16 8.53 -0.02
C PHE A 19 -24.79 7.43 -1.04
N LEU A 20 -24.89 6.16 -0.62
CA LEU A 20 -24.61 5.01 -1.49
C LEU A 20 -25.72 4.79 -2.54
N GLU A 21 -26.99 5.05 -2.21
CA GLU A 21 -28.14 4.96 -3.13
C GLU A 21 -28.05 5.98 -4.27
N GLU A 22 -27.35 7.11 -4.09
CA GLU A 22 -27.02 8.07 -5.14
C GLU A 22 -25.89 7.59 -6.08
N GLY A 23 -25.31 6.41 -5.85
CA GLY A 23 -24.22 5.82 -6.64
C GLY A 23 -22.83 6.28 -6.23
N ASN A 24 -22.67 6.93 -5.07
CA ASN A 24 -21.40 7.35 -4.55
C ASN A 24 -20.62 6.17 -3.92
N LEU A 25 -19.30 6.26 -3.90
CA LEU A 25 -18.43 5.27 -3.26
C LEU A 25 -18.28 5.58 -1.76
N ALA A 26 -18.30 4.55 -0.91
CA ALA A 26 -18.19 4.73 0.54
C ALA A 26 -16.91 5.47 0.98
N LYS A 27 -15.81 5.37 0.23
CA LYS A 27 -14.55 6.09 0.50
C LYS A 27 -14.69 7.62 0.43
N ASN A 28 -15.72 8.12 -0.27
CA ASN A 28 -15.99 9.54 -0.43
C ASN A 28 -17.02 10.06 0.59
N PHE A 29 -17.48 9.18 1.50
CA PHE A 29 -18.39 9.57 2.56
C PHE A 29 -17.67 10.37 3.64
N GLU A 30 -18.22 11.53 4.01
CA GLU A 30 -17.65 12.40 5.03
C GLU A 30 -18.21 12.03 6.41
N CYS A 31 -17.34 11.49 7.27
CA CYS A 31 -17.64 11.24 8.67
C CYS A 31 -17.60 12.57 9.47
N GLN A 32 -18.45 12.70 10.46
CA GLN A 32 -18.54 13.91 11.29
C GLN A 32 -17.50 13.93 12.42
N ASP A 33 -17.05 12.75 12.85
CA ASP A 33 -16.09 12.58 13.93
C ASP A 33 -15.38 11.20 13.88
N GLU A 34 -14.44 11.00 14.82
CA GLU A 34 -13.63 9.79 14.94
C GLU A 34 -14.45 8.51 15.22
N ASP A 35 -15.59 8.63 15.94
CA ASP A 35 -16.44 7.47 16.21
C ASP A 35 -17.11 6.97 14.93
N GLU A 36 -17.60 7.88 14.07
CA GLU A 36 -18.18 7.52 12.78
C GLU A 36 -17.14 6.91 11.84
N GLU A 37 -15.90 7.43 11.85
CA GLU A 37 -14.80 6.80 11.10
C GLU A 37 -14.52 5.37 11.59
N ALA A 38 -14.58 5.13 12.90
CA ALA A 38 -14.41 3.81 13.47
C ALA A 38 -15.53 2.86 13.03
N PHE A 39 -16.79 3.30 13.08
CA PHE A 39 -17.94 2.51 12.59
C PHE A 39 -17.82 2.19 11.10
N LEU A 40 -17.50 3.20 10.27
CA LEU A 40 -17.34 2.99 8.83
C LEU A 40 -16.25 1.95 8.51
N LYS A 41 -15.16 1.94 9.28
CA LYS A 41 -14.09 0.92 9.17
C LYS A 41 -14.58 -0.47 9.56
N GLU A 42 -15.40 -0.58 10.64
CA GLU A 42 -15.97 -1.86 11.10
C GLU A 42 -16.89 -2.48 10.06
N TYR A 43 -17.65 -1.67 9.31
CA TYR A 43 -18.54 -2.18 8.24
C TYR A 43 -17.78 -2.82 7.07
N ASN A 44 -16.49 -2.54 6.95
CA ASN A 44 -15.60 -3.16 5.97
C ASN A 44 -16.15 -3.16 4.52
N LEU A 45 -16.80 -2.06 4.14
CA LEU A 45 -17.43 -1.90 2.83
C LEU A 45 -16.38 -2.00 1.71
N LEU A 46 -16.72 -2.71 0.64
CA LEU A 46 -15.83 -2.88 -0.50
C LEU A 46 -15.42 -1.54 -1.13
N THR A 47 -16.38 -0.64 -1.30
CA THR A 47 -16.16 0.69 -1.90
C THR A 47 -15.50 1.71 -0.96
N ALA A 48 -15.29 1.37 0.32
CA ALA A 48 -14.49 2.16 1.26
C ALA A 48 -12.98 1.83 1.14
N LYS A 49 -12.64 0.70 0.52
CA LYS A 49 -11.25 0.27 0.38
C LYS A 49 -10.51 1.12 -0.66
N PRO A 50 -9.23 1.41 -0.41
CA PRO A 50 -8.38 2.04 -1.43
C PRO A 50 -8.21 1.12 -2.64
N VAL A 51 -8.10 1.71 -3.82
CA VAL A 51 -8.03 0.99 -5.10
C VAL A 51 -6.76 1.38 -5.84
N ILE A 52 -6.11 0.39 -6.44
CA ILE A 52 -4.99 0.56 -7.37
C ILE A 52 -5.46 0.05 -8.73
N PHE A 53 -5.19 0.81 -9.78
CA PHE A 53 -5.44 0.40 -11.16
C PHE A 53 -4.16 -0.18 -11.78
N ALA A 54 -4.23 -1.44 -12.23
CA ALA A 54 -3.20 -2.06 -13.04
C ALA A 54 -3.64 -1.99 -14.51
N ALA A 55 -3.04 -1.09 -15.27
CA ALA A 55 -3.30 -0.95 -16.71
C ALA A 55 -2.48 -2.00 -17.46
N ASN A 56 -3.16 -3.07 -17.91
CA ASN A 56 -2.51 -4.12 -18.69
C ASN A 56 -2.37 -3.69 -20.16
N VAL A 57 -1.13 -3.64 -20.63
CA VAL A 57 -0.76 -3.20 -21.98
C VAL A 57 0.03 -4.29 -22.73
N SER A 58 0.29 -4.05 -24.02
CA SER A 58 1.23 -4.85 -24.80
C SER A 58 2.68 -4.55 -24.40
N GLU A 59 3.61 -5.41 -24.81
CA GLU A 59 5.04 -5.21 -24.62
C GLU A 59 5.52 -3.88 -25.23
N ASP A 60 5.07 -3.54 -26.42
CA ASP A 60 5.45 -2.30 -27.11
C ASP A 60 5.14 -1.03 -26.30
N ASP A 61 4.05 -1.06 -25.53
CA ASP A 61 3.63 0.07 -24.69
C ASP A 61 4.31 0.10 -23.31
N LEU A 62 4.96 -1.01 -22.91
CA LEU A 62 5.51 -1.15 -21.56
C LEU A 62 6.75 -0.25 -21.34
N ALA A 63 7.63 -0.15 -22.35
CA ALA A 63 8.92 0.55 -22.23
C ALA A 63 8.79 2.04 -21.86
N ASN A 64 7.75 2.74 -22.34
CA ASN A 64 7.47 4.14 -22.03
C ASN A 64 6.37 4.34 -20.96
N ASP A 65 6.08 3.29 -20.18
CA ASP A 65 5.03 3.29 -19.16
C ASP A 65 3.63 3.63 -19.72
N GLY A 66 3.37 3.22 -20.97
CA GLY A 66 2.10 3.47 -21.66
C GLY A 66 1.83 4.94 -21.98
N ALA A 67 2.87 5.78 -22.10
CA ALA A 67 2.71 7.22 -22.29
C ALA A 67 1.94 7.58 -23.58
N ASP A 68 2.15 6.78 -24.64
CA ASP A 68 1.52 6.98 -25.94
C ASP A 68 0.21 6.20 -26.11
N ASN A 69 -0.21 5.44 -25.11
CA ASN A 69 -1.43 4.65 -25.12
C ASN A 69 -2.63 5.47 -24.63
N GLU A 70 -3.61 5.72 -25.52
CA GLU A 70 -4.79 6.52 -25.19
C GLU A 70 -5.65 5.92 -24.07
N TYR A 71 -5.71 4.59 -23.96
CA TYR A 71 -6.48 3.91 -22.91
C TYR A 71 -5.82 4.09 -21.54
N VAL A 72 -4.49 4.02 -21.47
CA VAL A 72 -3.73 4.31 -20.25
C VAL A 72 -3.95 5.77 -19.83
N ALA A 73 -3.91 6.71 -20.79
CA ALA A 73 -4.19 8.12 -20.51
C ALA A 73 -5.59 8.32 -19.91
N ARG A 74 -6.61 7.64 -20.46
CA ARG A 74 -8.01 7.68 -19.96
C ARG A 74 -8.13 7.07 -18.55
N VAL A 75 -7.44 5.97 -18.27
CA VAL A 75 -7.42 5.37 -16.92
C VAL A 75 -6.75 6.31 -15.93
N ARG A 76 -5.64 6.94 -16.30
CA ARG A 76 -4.95 7.95 -15.46
C ARG A 76 -5.82 9.18 -15.19
N GLU A 77 -6.59 9.63 -16.18
CA GLU A 77 -7.55 10.73 -15.98
C GLU A 77 -8.67 10.34 -15.02
N TYR A 78 -9.24 9.15 -15.22
CA TYR A 78 -10.29 8.62 -14.34
C TYR A 78 -9.80 8.46 -12.90
N SER A 79 -8.62 7.91 -12.70
CA SER A 79 -8.04 7.66 -11.39
C SER A 79 -7.78 8.91 -10.56
N LYS A 80 -7.50 10.05 -11.23
CA LYS A 80 -7.31 11.34 -10.57
C LYS A 80 -8.55 11.80 -9.79
N LYS A 81 -9.75 11.49 -10.28
CA LYS A 81 -11.02 11.87 -9.64
C LYS A 81 -11.16 11.21 -8.27
N ASP A 82 -10.65 9.99 -8.14
CA ASP A 82 -10.77 9.17 -6.95
C ASP A 82 -9.47 9.07 -6.14
N ASN A 83 -8.46 9.86 -6.53
CA ASN A 83 -7.12 9.83 -5.93
C ASN A 83 -6.54 8.40 -5.86
N CYS A 84 -6.75 7.61 -6.92
CA CYS A 84 -6.24 6.26 -7.04
C CYS A 84 -4.90 6.23 -7.76
N GLU A 85 -4.02 5.31 -7.36
CA GLU A 85 -2.76 5.08 -8.04
C GLU A 85 -2.96 4.19 -9.28
N VAL A 86 -2.22 4.49 -10.36
CA VAL A 86 -2.21 3.69 -11.60
C VAL A 86 -0.78 3.27 -11.88
N PHE A 87 -0.58 2.01 -12.17
CA PHE A 87 0.69 1.52 -12.74
C PHE A 87 0.42 0.71 -14.00
N VAL A 88 1.41 0.67 -14.89
CA VAL A 88 1.33 -0.04 -16.16
C VAL A 88 2.06 -1.37 -16.05
N ILE A 89 1.45 -2.42 -16.57
CA ILE A 89 1.93 -3.80 -16.52
C ILE A 89 1.68 -4.48 -17.87
N CYS A 90 2.53 -5.42 -18.24
CA CYS A 90 2.26 -6.40 -19.28
C CYS A 90 2.22 -7.80 -18.63
N ALA A 91 1.04 -8.39 -18.51
CA ALA A 91 0.87 -9.68 -17.85
C ALA A 91 1.63 -10.82 -18.53
N GLN A 92 1.84 -10.74 -19.85
CA GLN A 92 2.64 -11.71 -20.58
C GLN A 92 4.11 -11.63 -20.14
N ILE A 93 4.69 -10.45 -20.12
CA ILE A 93 6.06 -10.20 -19.65
C ILE A 93 6.24 -10.65 -18.20
N GLU A 94 5.26 -10.40 -17.33
CA GLU A 94 5.32 -10.85 -15.93
C GLU A 94 5.34 -12.39 -15.82
N GLN A 95 4.63 -13.09 -16.69
CA GLN A 95 4.67 -14.54 -16.73
C GLN A 95 6.06 -15.02 -17.15
N GLU A 96 6.64 -14.44 -18.20
CA GLU A 96 7.98 -14.80 -18.67
C GLU A 96 9.04 -14.56 -17.60
N ILE A 97 9.00 -13.39 -16.95
CA ILE A 97 9.91 -13.02 -15.84
C ILE A 97 9.78 -13.99 -14.66
N SER A 98 8.58 -14.50 -14.37
CA SER A 98 8.36 -15.39 -13.22
C SER A 98 9.07 -16.76 -13.35
N GLU A 99 9.46 -17.13 -14.56
CA GLU A 99 10.16 -18.39 -14.85
C GLU A 99 11.70 -18.22 -14.84
N LEU A 100 12.20 -16.97 -14.78
CA LEU A 100 13.63 -16.65 -14.82
C LEU A 100 14.23 -16.59 -13.42
N ASP A 101 15.53 -16.87 -13.33
CA ASP A 101 16.30 -16.58 -12.12
C ASP A 101 16.59 -15.07 -11.96
N ASP A 102 17.13 -14.65 -10.81
CA ASP A 102 17.32 -13.23 -10.49
C ASP A 102 18.27 -12.52 -11.46
N ASP A 103 19.30 -13.19 -11.96
CA ASP A 103 20.27 -12.60 -12.88
C ASP A 103 19.67 -12.49 -14.29
N GLU A 104 18.99 -13.52 -14.76
CA GLU A 104 18.27 -13.55 -16.04
C GLU A 104 17.14 -12.50 -16.03
N LYS A 105 16.39 -12.41 -14.95
CA LYS A 105 15.34 -11.40 -14.76
C LYS A 105 15.89 -9.99 -14.94
N LYS A 106 17.03 -9.70 -14.32
CA LYS A 106 17.66 -8.38 -14.41
C LYS A 106 18.07 -8.04 -15.84
N MET A 107 18.71 -8.96 -16.53
CA MET A 107 19.10 -8.78 -17.94
C MET A 107 17.87 -8.57 -18.83
N PHE A 108 16.82 -9.35 -18.63
CA PHE A 108 15.59 -9.24 -19.41
C PHE A 108 14.89 -7.88 -19.23
N LEU A 109 14.82 -7.39 -17.98
CA LEU A 109 14.26 -6.06 -17.69
C LEU A 109 15.11 -4.93 -18.32
N GLU A 110 16.44 -5.05 -18.29
CA GLU A 110 17.37 -4.10 -18.93
C GLU A 110 17.18 -4.07 -20.45
N ASP A 111 17.02 -5.24 -21.10
CA ASP A 111 16.78 -5.36 -22.55
C ASP A 111 15.45 -4.71 -22.97
N LEU A 112 14.43 -4.80 -22.12
CA LEU A 112 13.13 -4.14 -22.34
C LEU A 112 13.13 -2.65 -22.00
N GLY A 113 14.22 -2.12 -21.43
CA GLY A 113 14.32 -0.73 -21.01
C GLY A 113 13.47 -0.36 -19.80
N ILE A 114 13.08 -1.33 -18.97
CA ILE A 114 12.26 -1.15 -17.76
C ILE A 114 13.11 -1.39 -16.51
N SER A 115 12.87 -0.58 -15.49
CA SER A 115 13.68 -0.58 -14.25
C SER A 115 13.20 -1.57 -13.20
N SER A 116 11.97 -2.06 -13.31
CA SER A 116 11.33 -2.94 -12.32
C SER A 116 10.17 -3.71 -12.94
N SER A 117 9.90 -4.91 -12.44
CA SER A 117 8.75 -5.71 -12.85
C SER A 117 7.42 -5.08 -12.42
N GLY A 118 6.32 -5.51 -13.02
CA GLY A 118 4.97 -5.09 -12.61
C GLY A 118 4.64 -5.58 -11.20
N LEU A 119 5.16 -6.73 -10.79
CA LEU A 119 5.04 -7.23 -9.42
C LEU A 119 5.72 -6.28 -8.43
N ASP A 120 6.94 -5.80 -8.72
CA ASP A 120 7.64 -4.85 -7.87
C ASP A 120 6.87 -3.52 -7.77
N LYS A 121 6.32 -3.04 -8.89
CA LYS A 121 5.45 -1.85 -8.93
C LYS A 121 4.20 -2.05 -8.09
N LEU A 122 3.54 -3.21 -8.18
CA LEU A 122 2.35 -3.55 -7.38
C LEU A 122 2.66 -3.58 -5.88
N ILE A 123 3.76 -4.21 -5.48
CA ILE A 123 4.19 -4.25 -4.08
C ILE A 123 4.42 -2.84 -3.56
N ALA A 124 5.20 -2.03 -4.29
CA ALA A 124 5.50 -0.65 -3.90
C ALA A 124 4.22 0.21 -3.79
N ALA A 125 3.30 0.09 -4.76
CA ALA A 125 2.01 0.78 -4.75
C ALA A 125 1.14 0.34 -3.57
N SER A 126 1.11 -0.97 -3.28
CA SER A 126 0.37 -1.53 -2.14
C SER A 126 0.90 -1.02 -0.80
N TYR A 127 2.22 -0.95 -0.63
CA TYR A 127 2.83 -0.37 0.57
C TYR A 127 2.47 1.09 0.75
N ARG A 128 2.50 1.89 -0.34
CA ARG A 128 2.13 3.31 -0.29
C ARG A 128 0.67 3.52 0.09
N ILE A 129 -0.25 2.82 -0.59
CA ILE A 129 -1.69 3.02 -0.38
C ILE A 129 -2.16 2.54 1.00
N LEU A 130 -1.50 1.51 1.55
CA LEU A 130 -1.75 1.01 2.90
C LEU A 130 -0.97 1.78 3.98
N GLY A 131 -0.14 2.75 3.58
CA GLY A 131 0.70 3.50 4.50
C GLY A 131 1.70 2.63 5.25
N LEU A 132 2.20 1.57 4.62
CA LEU A 132 3.14 0.63 5.22
C LEU A 132 4.59 1.10 5.04
N ILE A 133 5.38 0.89 6.09
CA ILE A 133 6.83 1.05 6.07
C ILE A 133 7.48 -0.19 6.68
N SER A 134 8.72 -0.45 6.30
CA SER A 134 9.51 -1.54 6.86
C SER A 134 10.72 -1.00 7.60
N TYR A 135 11.06 -1.67 8.70
CA TYR A 135 12.34 -1.48 9.40
C TYR A 135 13.03 -2.84 9.54
N LEU A 136 14.34 -2.79 9.68
CA LEU A 136 15.17 -3.98 9.83
C LEU A 136 15.64 -4.11 11.27
N THR A 137 15.74 -5.34 11.76
CA THR A 137 16.50 -5.65 12.96
C THR A 137 17.70 -6.50 12.57
N ALA A 138 18.86 -6.18 13.11
CA ALA A 138 20.07 -6.96 12.98
C ALA A 138 20.52 -7.44 14.37
N GLY A 139 20.75 -8.74 14.49
CA GLY A 139 21.28 -9.39 15.66
C GLY A 139 22.39 -10.37 15.27
N GLU A 140 23.04 -10.97 16.24
CA GLU A 140 24.14 -11.93 16.00
C GLU A 140 23.70 -13.14 15.16
N THR A 141 22.44 -13.55 15.30
CA THR A 141 21.91 -14.78 14.70
C THR A 141 20.95 -14.56 13.54
N GLU A 142 20.31 -13.38 13.46
CA GLU A 142 19.23 -13.10 12.52
C GLU A 142 19.19 -11.63 12.11
N THR A 143 18.97 -11.39 10.84
CA THR A 143 18.54 -10.09 10.30
C THR A 143 17.14 -10.26 9.72
N ARG A 144 16.19 -9.39 10.14
CA ARG A 144 14.79 -9.53 9.76
C ARG A 144 14.13 -8.19 9.45
N ALA A 145 13.26 -8.20 8.43
CA ALA A 145 12.40 -7.07 8.09
C ALA A 145 11.04 -7.17 8.82
N TRP A 146 10.57 -6.05 9.31
CA TRP A 146 9.28 -5.92 10.01
C TRP A 146 8.45 -4.82 9.36
N THR A 147 7.18 -5.11 9.11
CA THR A 147 6.27 -4.15 8.49
C THR A 147 5.35 -3.52 9.54
N ILE A 148 5.28 -2.19 9.52
CA ILE A 148 4.41 -1.38 10.38
C ILE A 148 3.71 -0.31 9.55
N THR A 149 2.67 0.30 10.11
CA THR A 149 2.02 1.48 9.51
C THR A 149 2.85 2.73 9.78
N ASN A 150 2.89 3.63 8.81
CA ASN A 150 3.52 4.95 8.98
C ASN A 150 2.87 5.69 10.17
N GLY A 151 3.69 6.32 10.99
CA GLY A 151 3.25 6.97 12.23
C GLY A 151 3.19 6.04 13.46
N THR A 152 3.47 4.74 13.31
CA THR A 152 3.62 3.82 14.46
C THR A 152 4.76 4.31 15.34
N LYS A 153 4.46 4.48 16.65
CA LYS A 153 5.46 4.89 17.64
C LYS A 153 6.42 3.75 17.99
N ALA A 154 7.61 4.08 18.46
CA ALA A 154 8.67 3.11 18.76
C ALA A 154 8.25 1.94 19.67
N PRO A 155 7.47 2.12 20.75
CA PRO A 155 6.98 0.98 21.54
C PRO A 155 6.11 0.02 20.72
N GLY A 156 5.17 0.55 19.92
CA GLY A 156 4.31 -0.27 19.04
C GLY A 156 5.09 -0.99 17.93
N ALA A 157 6.14 -0.34 17.38
CA ALA A 157 7.05 -0.99 16.46
C ALA A 157 7.79 -2.16 17.13
N ALA A 158 8.35 -1.95 18.34
CA ALA A 158 8.98 -3.00 19.12
C ALA A 158 8.01 -4.16 19.45
N GLY A 159 6.73 -3.85 19.65
CA GLY A 159 5.67 -4.83 19.87
C GLY A 159 5.44 -5.77 18.69
N LYS A 160 5.81 -5.37 17.47
CA LYS A 160 5.78 -6.27 16.30
C LYS A 160 6.81 -7.39 16.39
N ILE A 161 7.91 -7.15 17.06
CA ILE A 161 8.96 -8.16 17.30
C ILE A 161 8.47 -9.12 18.38
N HIS A 162 8.07 -8.59 19.53
CA HIS A 162 7.50 -9.35 20.65
C HIS A 162 6.68 -8.44 21.56
N SER A 163 5.56 -8.93 22.10
CA SER A 163 4.67 -8.16 22.97
C SER A 163 5.36 -7.61 24.24
N ASP A 164 6.35 -8.32 24.77
CA ASP A 164 7.11 -7.87 25.94
C ASP A 164 7.99 -6.64 25.62
N PHE A 165 8.43 -6.50 24.38
CA PHE A 165 9.21 -5.33 23.96
C PHE A 165 8.35 -4.05 23.89
N GLU A 166 7.05 -4.17 23.64
CA GLU A 166 6.14 -3.04 23.71
C GLU A 166 5.96 -2.57 25.16
N ARG A 167 5.71 -3.54 26.08
CA ARG A 167 5.47 -3.24 27.51
C ARG A 167 6.72 -2.76 28.23
N GLY A 168 7.87 -3.34 27.89
CA GLY A 168 9.16 -3.04 28.49
C GLY A 168 10.01 -2.06 27.71
N PHE A 169 9.44 -1.34 26.72
CA PHE A 169 10.20 -0.45 25.86
C PHE A 169 10.85 0.68 26.64
N ILE A 170 12.17 0.80 26.54
CA ILE A 170 12.95 1.88 27.15
C ILE A 170 13.55 2.76 26.06
N LYS A 171 14.33 2.17 25.17
CA LYS A 171 14.98 2.85 24.04
C LYS A 171 15.25 1.87 22.91
N ALA A 172 15.41 2.39 21.69
CA ALA A 172 15.99 1.69 20.56
C ALA A 172 17.20 2.46 20.04
N GLU A 173 18.21 1.75 19.61
CA GLU A 173 19.30 2.31 18.83
C GLU A 173 18.95 2.11 17.37
N VAL A 174 18.92 3.20 16.60
CA VAL A 174 18.48 3.21 15.20
C VAL A 174 19.56 3.86 14.36
N VAL A 175 19.91 3.18 13.28
CA VAL A 175 20.84 3.69 12.27
C VAL A 175 20.17 3.62 10.90
N ASN A 176 20.47 4.56 10.02
CA ASN A 176 20.00 4.49 8.64
C ASN A 176 20.70 3.31 7.95
N TYR A 177 19.92 2.46 7.28
CA TYR A 177 20.45 1.26 6.63
C TYR A 177 21.51 1.55 5.55
N LYS A 178 21.40 2.69 4.85
CA LYS A 178 22.40 3.11 3.86
C LYS A 178 23.73 3.46 4.53
N ASP A 179 23.67 4.21 5.63
CA ASP A 179 24.87 4.57 6.39
C ASP A 179 25.55 3.32 6.93
N LEU A 180 24.78 2.34 7.39
CA LEU A 180 25.30 1.05 7.85
C LEU A 180 25.98 0.26 6.72
N LEU A 181 25.39 0.24 5.52
CA LEU A 181 25.99 -0.44 4.36
C LEU A 181 27.28 0.26 3.92
N ASP A 182 27.28 1.59 3.90
CA ASP A 182 28.45 2.38 3.49
C ASP A 182 29.62 2.23 4.48
N CYS A 183 29.34 2.11 5.77
CA CYS A 183 30.34 1.85 6.80
C CYS A 183 30.81 0.39 6.85
N GLY A 184 30.04 -0.55 6.34
CA GLY A 184 30.38 -1.98 6.25
C GLY A 184 30.25 -2.77 7.57
N SER A 185 30.04 -2.11 8.70
CA SER A 185 29.80 -2.73 10.01
C SER A 185 29.20 -1.74 11.00
N TYR A 186 28.71 -2.29 12.11
CA TYR A 186 28.27 -1.54 13.30
C TYR A 186 29.47 -0.98 14.04
#